data_ec1aafed2510116441be4af9610776b4
#
_entry.id   ec1aafed2510116441be4af9610776b4
#
_cell.length_a   1.000
_cell.length_b   1.000
_cell.length_c   1.000
_cell.angle_alpha   90.00
_cell.angle_beta   90.00
_cell.angle_gamma   90.00
#
_symmetry.space_group_name_H-M   'P 1'
#
loop_
_entity.id
_entity.type
_entity.pdbx_description
1 polymer ?
#
loop_
_entity_poly.entity_id
_entity_poly.type
_entity_poly.pdbx_seq_one_letter_code
_entity_poly.pdbx_strand_id
1 'polypeptide(L)'
;MQLNSDEIQQILPHRYPFLLVDRITECEPGKKACGIKCVSANEMHFVGHFPQKKVMPGVLIIEALAQTGAVALLSEEKNKGHIALFAGIKNAKFKAQVTPGDVLFLSLIHISE
;
A
#
# COMPACT_ATOMS: atom_id res chain seq x y z
N MET A 1 15.85 2.43 4.63
CA MET A 1 15.34 1.46 5.61
C MET A 1 14.44 0.48 4.89
N GLN A 2 14.67 -0.80 5.09
CA GLN A 2 13.86 -1.85 4.50
C GLN A 2 13.03 -2.51 5.59
N LEU A 3 11.80 -2.92 5.28
CA LEU A 3 10.90 -3.54 6.25
C LEU A 3 10.23 -4.77 5.64
N ASN A 4 10.19 -5.85 6.41
CA ASN A 4 9.40 -7.03 6.07
C ASN A 4 7.96 -6.86 6.55
N SER A 5 7.10 -7.84 6.26
CA SER A 5 5.69 -7.77 6.60
C SER A 5 5.43 -7.61 8.11
N ASP A 6 6.18 -8.31 8.93
CA ASP A 6 6.01 -8.21 10.38
C ASP A 6 6.35 -6.82 10.89
N GLU A 7 7.41 -6.23 10.33
CA GLU A 7 7.84 -4.88 10.72
C GLU A 7 6.82 -3.83 10.25
N ILE A 8 6.26 -4.01 9.04
CA ILE A 8 5.22 -3.12 8.54
C ILE A 8 4.01 -3.13 9.49
N GLN A 9 3.64 -4.29 9.99
CA GLN A 9 2.49 -4.42 10.90
C GLN A 9 2.74 -3.80 12.28
N GLN A 10 3.97 -3.53 12.63
CA GLN A 10 4.29 -2.77 13.85
C GLN A 10 4.07 -1.27 13.65
N ILE A 11 4.01 -0.83 12.39
CA ILE A 11 3.84 0.60 12.04
C ILE A 11 2.40 0.87 11.62
N LEU A 12 1.86 0.04 10.70
CA LEU A 12 0.49 0.20 10.21
C LEU A 12 -0.50 -0.58 11.07
N PRO A 13 -1.68 0.00 11.37
CA PRO A 13 -2.72 -0.72 12.08
C PRO A 13 -3.49 -1.68 11.19
N HIS A 14 -3.36 -1.56 9.87
CA HIS A 14 -4.10 -2.37 8.91
C HIS A 14 -3.78 -3.86 9.07
N ARG A 15 -4.79 -4.70 8.87
CA ARG A 15 -4.65 -6.17 8.94
C ARG A 15 -5.43 -6.79 7.79
N TYR A 16 -5.16 -8.08 7.52
CA TYR A 16 -5.92 -8.82 6.53
C TYR A 16 -7.43 -8.62 6.72
N PRO A 17 -8.21 -8.40 5.68
CA PRO A 17 -7.82 -8.44 4.26
C PRO A 17 -7.40 -7.08 3.70
N PHE A 18 -7.16 -6.08 4.52
CA PHE A 18 -6.93 -4.70 4.08
C PHE A 18 -5.49 -4.22 4.23
N LEU A 19 -4.57 -5.09 4.60
CA LEU A 19 -3.14 -4.76 4.57
C LEU A 19 -2.64 -5.05 3.15
N LEU A 20 -2.26 -3.99 2.43
CA LEU A 20 -1.97 -4.08 1.00
C LEU A 20 -0.51 -3.78 0.65
N VAL A 21 0.39 -3.88 1.61
CA VAL A 21 1.82 -3.70 1.37
C VAL A 21 2.55 -4.89 1.98
N ASP A 22 3.31 -5.60 1.16
CA ASP A 22 3.99 -6.82 1.59
C ASP A 22 5.42 -6.57 2.05
N ARG A 23 6.08 -5.57 1.47
CA ARG A 23 7.46 -5.24 1.81
C ARG A 23 7.71 -3.76 1.54
N ILE A 24 8.52 -3.15 2.37
CA ILE A 24 9.08 -1.82 2.09
C ILE A 24 10.52 -2.02 1.65
N THR A 25 10.83 -1.58 0.44
CA THR A 25 12.17 -1.70 -0.13
C THR A 25 13.03 -0.50 0.18
N GLU A 26 12.43 0.66 0.39
CA GLU A 26 13.13 1.89 0.75
C GLU A 26 12.18 2.80 1.50
N CYS A 27 12.68 3.42 2.56
CA CYS A 27 11.89 4.38 3.33
C CYS A 27 12.81 5.43 3.95
N GLU A 28 12.48 6.69 3.71
CA GLU A 28 13.03 7.81 4.44
C GLU A 28 11.87 8.40 5.25
N PRO A 29 11.88 8.25 6.58
CA PRO A 29 10.77 8.73 7.41
C PRO A 29 10.38 10.16 7.10
N GLY A 30 9.09 10.37 6.84
CA GLY A 30 8.54 11.69 6.55
C GLY A 30 8.80 12.20 5.13
N LYS A 31 9.53 11.47 4.30
CA LYS A 31 9.90 11.97 2.96
C LYS A 31 9.43 11.08 1.83
N LYS A 32 9.79 9.80 1.87
CA LYS A 32 9.39 8.88 0.80
C LYS A 32 9.32 7.44 1.30
N ALA A 33 8.58 6.63 0.56
CA ALA A 33 8.57 5.19 0.74
C ALA A 33 8.37 4.50 -0.60
N CYS A 34 9.06 3.38 -0.77
CA CYS A 34 8.88 2.48 -1.89
C CYS A 34 8.52 1.11 -1.34
N GLY A 35 7.51 0.48 -1.89
CA GLY A 35 7.04 -0.80 -1.41
C GLY A 35 6.62 -1.74 -2.52
N ILE A 36 6.30 -2.96 -2.12
CA ILE A 36 5.84 -4.02 -3.00
C ILE A 36 4.51 -4.56 -2.50
N LYS A 37 3.56 -4.73 -3.42
CA LYS A 37 2.33 -5.49 -3.21
C LYS A 37 2.35 -6.67 -4.17
N CYS A 38 2.32 -7.89 -3.60
CA CYS A 38 2.20 -9.12 -4.39
C CYS A 38 0.72 -9.41 -4.59
N VAL A 39 0.28 -9.49 -5.83
CA VAL A 39 -1.13 -9.69 -6.17
C VAL A 39 -1.39 -11.17 -6.34
N SER A 40 -2.30 -11.73 -5.53
CA SER A 40 -2.59 -13.16 -5.52
C SER A 40 -4.07 -13.42 -5.77
N ALA A 41 -4.36 -14.54 -6.47
CA ALA A 41 -5.73 -14.91 -6.82
C ALA A 41 -6.61 -15.19 -5.60
N ASN A 42 -6.02 -15.47 -4.44
CA ASN A 42 -6.78 -15.78 -3.22
C ASN A 42 -7.15 -14.56 -2.38
N GLU A 43 -6.97 -13.36 -2.91
CA GLU A 43 -7.37 -12.17 -2.19
C GLU A 43 -8.88 -11.96 -2.28
N MET A 44 -9.48 -11.47 -1.20
CA MET A 44 -10.94 -11.36 -1.08
C MET A 44 -11.60 -10.50 -2.15
N HIS A 45 -10.93 -9.44 -2.60
CA HIS A 45 -11.56 -8.55 -3.57
C HIS A 45 -11.80 -9.21 -4.92
N PHE A 46 -11.08 -10.29 -5.23
CA PHE A 46 -11.31 -11.00 -6.49
C PHE A 46 -12.55 -11.89 -6.49
N VAL A 47 -13.18 -12.09 -5.34
CA VAL A 47 -14.46 -12.81 -5.29
C VAL A 47 -15.51 -12.07 -6.10
N GLY A 48 -15.54 -10.75 -6.03
CA GLY A 48 -16.51 -9.93 -6.72
C GLY A 48 -16.00 -9.10 -7.89
N HIS A 49 -14.69 -8.94 -8.04
CA HIS A 49 -14.12 -8.01 -9.02
C HIS A 49 -13.07 -8.69 -9.90
N PHE A 50 -13.39 -9.64 -10.76
CA PHE A 50 -14.74 -10.14 -11.05
C PHE A 50 -14.71 -11.67 -11.04
N PRO A 51 -15.85 -12.37 -10.85
CA PRO A 51 -15.86 -13.84 -10.81
C PRO A 51 -15.25 -14.50 -12.04
N GLN A 52 -15.45 -13.92 -13.23
CA GLN A 52 -14.97 -14.49 -14.49
C GLN A 52 -13.62 -13.94 -14.94
N LYS A 53 -13.21 -12.79 -14.41
CA LYS A 53 -11.92 -12.17 -14.75
C LYS A 53 -11.45 -11.34 -13.58
N LYS A 54 -10.37 -11.78 -12.96
CA LYS A 54 -9.85 -11.12 -11.78
C LYS A 54 -9.01 -9.91 -12.17
N VAL A 55 -9.45 -8.73 -11.72
CA VAL A 55 -8.77 -7.47 -11.94
C VAL A 55 -8.72 -6.74 -10.60
N MET A 56 -7.54 -6.29 -10.20
CA MET A 56 -7.42 -5.55 -8.94
C MET A 56 -8.14 -4.20 -9.07
N PRO A 57 -9.09 -3.88 -8.17
CA PRO A 57 -9.77 -2.59 -8.22
C PRO A 57 -8.77 -1.43 -8.11
N GLY A 58 -8.94 -0.41 -8.98
CA GLY A 58 -8.06 0.76 -8.97
C GLY A 58 -8.03 1.47 -7.62
N VAL A 59 -9.17 1.53 -6.93
CA VAL A 59 -9.24 2.16 -5.60
C VAL A 59 -8.35 1.44 -4.58
N LEU A 60 -8.16 0.12 -4.73
CA LEU A 60 -7.28 -0.63 -3.84
C LEU A 60 -5.81 -0.43 -4.18
N ILE A 61 -5.49 -0.17 -5.45
CA ILE A 61 -4.13 0.21 -5.83
C ILE A 61 -3.78 1.54 -5.19
N ILE A 62 -4.70 2.49 -5.21
CA ILE A 62 -4.53 3.79 -4.54
C ILE A 62 -4.37 3.59 -3.04
N GLU A 63 -5.16 2.70 -2.45
CA GLU A 63 -5.04 2.41 -1.01
C GLU A 63 -3.68 1.80 -0.67
N ALA A 64 -3.18 0.86 -1.52
CA ALA A 64 -1.86 0.28 -1.33
C ALA A 64 -0.77 1.36 -1.37
N LEU A 65 -0.89 2.32 -2.28
CA LEU A 65 0.03 3.44 -2.36
C LEU A 65 -0.06 4.33 -1.12
N ALA A 66 -1.28 4.60 -0.64
CA ALA A 66 -1.49 5.39 0.57
C ALA A 66 -0.89 4.70 1.80
N GLN A 67 -1.03 3.38 1.90
CA GLN A 67 -0.42 2.62 3.00
C GLN A 67 1.10 2.67 2.95
N THR A 68 1.67 2.59 1.74
CA THR A 68 3.12 2.73 1.55
C THR A 68 3.59 4.10 2.08
N GLY A 69 2.87 5.16 1.72
CA GLY A 69 3.16 6.50 2.22
C GLY A 69 2.99 6.63 3.73
N ALA A 70 1.96 5.98 4.27
CA ALA A 70 1.70 5.99 5.70
C ALA A 70 2.84 5.35 6.49
N VAL A 71 3.52 4.34 5.95
CA VAL A 71 4.70 3.76 6.59
C VAL A 71 5.77 4.83 6.83
N ALA A 72 6.05 5.65 5.82
CA ALA A 72 7.05 6.71 5.98
C ALA A 72 6.59 7.76 6.99
N LEU A 73 5.33 8.17 6.93
CA LEU A 73 4.77 9.17 7.82
C LEU A 73 4.80 8.69 9.27
N LEU A 74 4.32 7.48 9.52
CA LEU A 74 4.23 6.93 10.87
C LEU A 74 5.58 6.42 11.41
N SER A 75 6.60 6.35 10.57
CA SER A 75 7.96 6.02 10.99
C SER A 75 8.68 7.21 11.61
N GLU A 76 8.16 8.43 11.43
CA GLU A 76 8.70 9.59 12.12
C GLU A 76 8.40 9.48 13.62
N GLU A 77 9.38 9.84 14.45
CA GLU A 77 9.26 9.71 15.91
C GLU A 77 8.02 10.44 16.44
N LYS A 78 7.76 11.63 15.91
CA LYS A 78 6.60 12.45 16.35
C LYS A 78 5.24 11.83 16.04
N ASN A 79 5.19 10.89 15.09
CA ASN A 79 3.94 10.27 14.64
C ASN A 79 3.75 8.83 15.09
N LYS A 80 4.71 8.27 15.83
CA LYS A 80 4.61 6.88 16.27
C LYS A 80 3.35 6.64 17.09
N GLY A 81 2.67 5.55 16.79
CA GLY A 81 1.43 5.18 17.48
C GLY A 81 0.20 5.90 16.99
N HIS A 82 0.33 6.86 16.09
CA HIS A 82 -0.82 7.53 15.50
C HIS A 82 -1.42 6.70 14.36
N ILE A 83 -2.64 7.04 13.96
CA ILE A 83 -3.31 6.43 12.82
C ILE A 83 -3.32 7.45 11.70
N ALA A 84 -2.85 7.03 10.52
CA ALA A 84 -2.90 7.87 9.33
C ALA A 84 -4.18 7.57 8.58
N LEU A 85 -4.99 8.61 8.34
CA LEU A 85 -6.22 8.49 7.56
C LEU A 85 -5.99 9.10 6.19
N PHE A 86 -6.29 8.30 5.15
CA PHE A 86 -6.16 8.76 3.77
C PHE A 86 -7.28 9.72 3.44
N ALA A 87 -6.94 10.96 3.08
CA ALA A 87 -7.91 12.01 2.78
C ALA A 87 -8.22 12.14 1.28
N GLY A 88 -7.31 11.70 0.42
CA GLY A 88 -7.53 11.74 -1.02
C GLY A 88 -6.23 11.73 -1.80
N ILE A 89 -6.37 11.59 -3.12
CA ILE A 89 -5.27 11.69 -4.05
C ILE A 89 -5.68 12.61 -5.19
N LYS A 90 -4.80 13.50 -5.59
CA LYS A 90 -5.16 14.53 -6.56
C LYS A 90 -5.27 14.00 -7.97
N ASN A 91 -4.33 13.14 -8.37
CA ASN A 91 -4.33 12.54 -9.71
C ASN A 91 -3.92 11.09 -9.63
N ALA A 92 -4.67 10.22 -10.30
CA ALA A 92 -4.31 8.83 -10.44
C ALA A 92 -4.63 8.36 -11.86
N LYS A 93 -3.68 7.67 -12.49
CA LYS A 93 -3.86 7.10 -13.83
C LYS A 93 -3.42 5.65 -13.81
N PHE A 94 -4.24 4.80 -14.42
CA PHE A 94 -3.94 3.39 -14.54
C PHE A 94 -3.79 3.03 -16.01
N LYS A 95 -2.58 2.67 -16.43
CA LYS A 95 -2.28 2.40 -17.85
C LYS A 95 -2.49 0.95 -18.23
N ALA A 96 -2.57 0.06 -17.25
CA ALA A 96 -2.76 -1.36 -17.48
C ALA A 96 -3.54 -1.96 -16.33
N GLN A 97 -4.23 -3.07 -16.60
CA GLN A 97 -4.92 -3.83 -15.56
C GLN A 97 -3.90 -4.58 -14.70
N VAL A 98 -4.19 -4.69 -13.42
CA VAL A 98 -3.42 -5.48 -12.46
C VAL A 98 -4.19 -6.76 -12.17
N THR A 99 -3.54 -7.89 -12.37
CA THR A 99 -4.16 -9.20 -12.24
C THR A 99 -3.33 -10.11 -11.33
N PRO A 100 -3.91 -11.22 -10.84
CA PRO A 100 -3.16 -12.15 -10.01
C PRO A 100 -1.87 -12.62 -10.71
N GLY A 101 -0.79 -12.66 -9.96
CA GLY A 101 0.55 -12.97 -10.47
C GLY A 101 1.39 -11.74 -10.67
N ASP A 102 0.78 -10.55 -10.70
CA ASP A 102 1.53 -9.31 -10.84
C ASP A 102 2.16 -8.89 -9.52
N VAL A 103 3.25 -8.14 -9.62
CA VAL A 103 3.90 -7.48 -8.49
C VAL A 103 3.80 -5.99 -8.73
N LEU A 104 3.17 -5.27 -7.79
CA LEU A 104 3.10 -3.82 -7.86
C LEU A 104 4.29 -3.21 -7.15
N PHE A 105 4.97 -2.30 -7.84
CA PHE A 105 6.01 -1.47 -7.25
C PHE A 105 5.40 -0.10 -6.94
N LEU A 106 5.34 0.22 -5.65
CA LEU A 106 4.65 1.39 -5.15
C LEU A 106 5.68 2.42 -4.69
N SER A 107 5.54 3.65 -5.15
CA SER A 107 6.47 4.72 -4.78
C SER A 107 5.70 5.99 -4.48
N LEU A 108 5.96 6.58 -3.33
CA LEU A 108 5.38 7.86 -2.93
C LEU A 108 6.47 8.76 -2.37
N ILE A 109 6.57 9.97 -2.93
CA ILE A 109 7.60 10.96 -2.61
C ILE A 109 6.91 12.25 -2.15
N HIS A 110 7.58 13.02 -1.30
CA HIS A 110 7.06 14.28 -0.77
C HIS A 110 5.81 14.07 0.08
N ILE A 111 5.89 13.13 1.02
CA ILE A 111 4.80 12.83 1.93
C ILE A 111 4.65 13.99 2.92
N SER A 112 3.43 14.53 3.01
CA SER A 112 3.11 15.59 3.95
C SER A 112 1.88 15.21 4.78
N GLU A 113 1.81 15.80 5.96
CA GLU A 113 0.68 15.60 6.87
C GLU A 113 -0.58 16.33 6.39
#